data_bbb6cf80bd179fef04355b16c209ef71
#
_entry.id   bbb6cf80bd179fef04355b16c209ef71
#
_cell.length_a   1.000
_cell.length_b   1.000
_cell.length_c   1.000
_cell.angle_alpha   90.00
_cell.angle_beta   90.00
_cell.angle_gamma   90.00
#
_symmetry.space_group_name_H-M   'P 1'
#
loop_
_entity.id
_entity.type
_entity.pdbx_description
1 polymer ?
#
loop_
_entity_poly.entity_id
_entity_poly.type
_entity_poly.pdbx_seq_one_letter_code
_entity_poly.pdbx_strand_id
1 'polypeptide(L)'
;KANGRKTFRQIDSVSRILELGRDTYREGKLSRESIKMICEELEGLKHKMEEYKITEYRAYATSAVREADNMDLVLDVIEHTTGIRVQVLSNSEQRYISFKGLVAKYSDFHQVVSKNTAFVDVGAGSVQISLFDKNNLVVTENIPICAVRVRDYLALIGHKSGRLDEIMADYVDNDIVSFRNIYLKDKEIKNIIAVGEVVSSLKKIVPELSIKDVITRAQFDAMYKRVISMPAQELAEKYGIPYERATLMLPNITIYQSFLNNCKAEEMYVPDVDFCECIVANYMDEGSRVVFNHNFEEDILATANNIAKRYRCNRNHVEQTAYFALKIFDVVRKPFGLDKMQRLQLQIAALLHECGNFINLHDGARNSYYIVANTEILGLSHKERMEVANVVKYNPLYLPSKDKISAELDGCDYIVIAKLAAILRIANILDKSHMQKIEDISVTLKDGKLIILAKTYEDISLEAGLFEARADFFEQIYGIRPVLRVKRSV
;
A
#
# COMPACT_ATOMS: atom_id res chain seq x y z
N LYS A 1 20.82 -17.92 19.65
CA LYS A 1 19.69 -18.74 19.18
C LYS A 1 18.51 -18.56 20.17
N ALA A 2 17.75 -17.51 20.05
CA ALA A 2 16.49 -17.40 20.75
C ALA A 2 15.40 -18.00 19.85
N ASN A 3 14.79 -19.08 20.28
CA ASN A 3 13.56 -19.70 19.74
C ASN A 3 13.51 -20.05 18.24
N GLY A 4 14.58 -20.52 17.64
CA GLY A 4 14.53 -21.05 16.26
C GLY A 4 14.30 -20.01 15.16
N ARG A 5 14.19 -18.71 15.46
CA ARG A 5 14.02 -17.64 14.48
C ARG A 5 15.31 -17.44 13.70
N LYS A 6 15.25 -17.55 12.38
CA LYS A 6 16.33 -17.15 11.49
C LYS A 6 16.39 -15.62 11.50
N THR A 7 17.48 -15.04 11.97
CA THR A 7 17.75 -13.60 11.89
C THR A 7 18.74 -13.36 10.77
N PHE A 8 18.63 -12.22 10.09
CA PHE A 8 19.69 -11.78 9.18
C PHE A 8 20.75 -10.97 9.95
N ARG A 9 21.96 -10.94 9.40
CA ARG A 9 23.05 -10.12 9.90
C ARG A 9 23.52 -9.22 8.77
N GLN A 10 23.49 -7.92 9.01
CA GLN A 10 24.10 -6.94 8.12
C GLN A 10 25.62 -7.13 8.13
N ILE A 11 26.22 -7.27 6.95
CA ILE A 11 27.67 -7.42 6.79
C ILE A 11 28.27 -6.06 6.45
N ASP A 12 27.64 -5.31 5.54
CA ASP A 12 28.08 -3.99 5.07
C ASP A 12 26.87 -3.13 4.72
N SER A 13 27.10 -1.81 4.64
CA SER A 13 26.10 -0.84 4.20
C SER A 13 26.81 0.35 3.54
N VAL A 14 26.45 0.63 2.32
CA VAL A 14 26.93 1.79 1.55
C VAL A 14 25.76 2.68 1.19
N SER A 15 25.88 3.98 1.41
CA SER A 15 24.85 4.97 1.08
C SER A 15 25.45 6.14 0.33
N ARG A 16 24.77 6.56 -0.74
CA ARG A 16 25.07 7.76 -1.52
C ARG A 16 23.82 8.61 -1.69
N ILE A 17 23.97 9.91 -1.60
CA ILE A 17 22.88 10.88 -1.79
C ILE A 17 22.97 11.45 -3.20
N LEU A 18 21.93 11.21 -4.01
CA LEU A 18 21.85 11.61 -5.43
C LEU A 18 20.66 12.53 -5.67
N GLU A 19 20.18 13.35 -4.86
CA GLU A 19 19.09 14.34 -5.01
C GLU A 19 18.13 14.16 -6.23
N LEU A 20 17.85 12.92 -6.64
CA LEU A 20 17.04 12.60 -7.83
C LEU A 20 15.65 13.26 -7.83
N GLY A 21 15.08 13.43 -6.64
CA GLY A 21 13.80 14.08 -6.47
C GLY A 21 13.78 15.54 -6.93
N ARG A 22 14.95 16.21 -6.99
CA ARG A 22 15.05 17.58 -7.51
C ARG A 22 14.66 17.65 -8.99
N ASP A 23 15.18 16.73 -9.80
CA ASP A 23 14.87 16.66 -11.23
C ASP A 23 13.40 16.30 -11.44
N THR A 24 12.96 15.21 -10.84
CA THR A 24 11.59 14.68 -11.03
C THR A 24 10.53 15.68 -10.59
N TYR A 25 10.67 16.30 -9.41
CA TYR A 25 9.62 17.18 -8.88
C TYR A 25 9.62 18.59 -9.45
N ARG A 26 10.71 19.03 -10.09
CA ARG A 26 10.78 20.32 -10.77
C ARG A 26 10.51 20.23 -12.26
N GLU A 27 11.09 19.22 -12.92
CA GLU A 27 11.10 19.11 -14.38
C GLU A 27 10.24 17.95 -14.90
N GLY A 28 9.66 17.13 -14.00
CA GLY A 28 8.86 15.98 -14.34
C GLY A 28 9.67 14.77 -14.81
N LYS A 29 10.99 14.88 -14.97
CA LYS A 29 11.85 13.81 -15.52
C LYS A 29 13.25 13.84 -14.91
N LEU A 30 13.92 12.70 -14.91
CA LEU A 30 15.34 12.60 -14.55
C LEU A 30 16.22 13.11 -15.69
N SER A 31 17.19 13.96 -15.35
CA SER A 31 18.16 14.49 -16.30
C SER A 31 19.16 13.41 -16.74
N ARG A 32 19.79 13.62 -17.89
CA ARG A 32 20.83 12.73 -18.39
C ARG A 32 22.00 12.60 -17.41
N GLU A 33 22.32 13.68 -16.71
CA GLU A 33 23.39 13.71 -15.70
C GLU A 33 23.01 12.84 -14.48
N SER A 34 21.79 12.97 -13.97
CA SER A 34 21.27 12.14 -12.88
C SER A 34 21.25 10.65 -13.25
N ILE A 35 20.83 10.32 -14.48
CA ILE A 35 20.84 8.92 -14.95
C ILE A 35 22.28 8.38 -15.00
N LYS A 36 23.24 9.18 -15.48
CA LYS A 36 24.65 8.80 -15.51
C LYS A 36 25.18 8.56 -14.10
N MET A 37 24.90 9.45 -13.15
CA MET A 37 25.30 9.28 -11.74
C MET A 37 24.71 8.01 -11.13
N ILE A 38 23.44 7.69 -11.40
CA ILE A 38 22.82 6.43 -10.95
C ILE A 38 23.61 5.23 -11.47
N CYS A 39 23.93 5.21 -12.76
CA CYS A 39 24.67 4.11 -13.38
C CYS A 39 26.08 3.96 -12.76
N GLU A 40 26.79 5.05 -12.55
CA GLU A 40 28.14 5.04 -11.93
C GLU A 40 28.11 4.49 -10.51
N GLU A 41 27.13 4.90 -9.69
CA GLU A 41 26.99 4.37 -8.32
C GLU A 41 26.57 2.89 -8.30
N LEU A 42 25.68 2.48 -9.22
CA LEU A 42 25.29 1.08 -9.35
C LEU A 42 26.42 0.18 -9.81
N GLU A 43 27.30 0.64 -10.70
CA GLU A 43 28.54 -0.07 -11.06
C GLU A 43 29.46 -0.21 -9.84
N GLY A 44 29.61 0.84 -9.02
CA GLY A 44 30.35 0.76 -7.76
C GLY A 44 29.78 -0.28 -6.80
N LEU A 45 28.44 -0.37 -6.67
CA LEU A 45 27.78 -1.39 -5.86
C LEU A 45 27.97 -2.79 -6.44
N LYS A 46 27.98 -2.93 -7.78
CA LYS A 46 28.23 -4.21 -8.45
C LYS A 46 29.65 -4.74 -8.14
N HIS A 47 30.65 -3.89 -8.17
CA HIS A 47 32.00 -4.28 -7.75
C HIS A 47 32.03 -4.76 -6.29
N LYS A 48 31.29 -4.11 -5.40
CA LYS A 48 31.14 -4.59 -4.01
C LYS A 48 30.45 -5.95 -3.94
N MET A 49 29.41 -6.19 -4.72
CA MET A 49 28.75 -7.49 -4.80
C MET A 49 29.73 -8.59 -5.26
N GLU A 50 30.60 -8.29 -6.22
CA GLU A 50 31.62 -9.20 -6.70
C GLU A 50 32.66 -9.52 -5.62
N GLU A 51 33.16 -8.51 -4.88
CA GLU A 51 34.06 -8.68 -3.74
C GLU A 51 33.52 -9.66 -2.68
N TYR A 52 32.21 -9.50 -2.36
CA TYR A 52 31.51 -10.35 -1.40
C TYR A 52 30.97 -11.65 -2.00
N LYS A 53 31.17 -11.90 -3.31
CA LYS A 53 30.68 -13.08 -4.06
C LYS A 53 29.15 -13.23 -3.95
N ILE A 54 28.43 -12.13 -4.04
CA ILE A 54 26.97 -12.10 -3.99
C ILE A 54 26.42 -12.57 -5.34
N THR A 55 25.54 -13.58 -5.32
CA THR A 55 24.91 -14.15 -6.52
C THR A 55 23.43 -13.76 -6.63
N GLU A 56 22.79 -13.35 -5.54
CA GLU A 56 21.40 -12.93 -5.52
C GLU A 56 21.29 -11.51 -4.96
N TYR A 57 20.54 -10.67 -5.63
CA TYR A 57 20.28 -9.31 -5.19
C TYR A 57 18.81 -8.91 -5.47
N ARG A 58 18.38 -7.84 -4.85
CA ARG A 58 17.14 -7.12 -5.17
C ARG A 58 17.48 -5.64 -5.29
N ALA A 59 17.04 -5.01 -6.37
CA ALA A 59 17.19 -3.59 -6.59
C ALA A 59 15.80 -2.95 -6.76
N TYR A 60 15.53 -1.92 -5.97
CA TYR A 60 14.25 -1.24 -5.96
C TYR A 60 14.41 0.26 -6.19
N ALA A 61 13.50 0.84 -6.96
CA ALA A 61 13.33 2.28 -7.09
C ALA A 61 12.02 2.72 -6.43
N THR A 62 12.00 3.95 -5.92
CA THR A 62 10.85 4.54 -5.24
C THR A 62 10.42 5.85 -5.92
N SER A 63 9.82 6.78 -5.21
CA SER A 63 9.12 7.95 -5.72
C SER A 63 9.87 8.75 -6.80
N ALA A 64 11.15 9.04 -6.64
CA ALA A 64 11.88 9.87 -7.60
C ALA A 64 11.97 9.25 -9.00
N VAL A 65 12.12 7.92 -9.08
CA VAL A 65 12.12 7.23 -10.38
C VAL A 65 10.68 6.94 -10.82
N ARG A 66 9.81 6.50 -9.90
CA ARG A 66 8.41 6.16 -10.19
C ARG A 66 7.62 7.31 -10.80
N GLU A 67 7.84 8.54 -10.31
CA GLU A 67 7.10 9.73 -10.72
C GLU A 67 7.75 10.47 -11.90
N ALA A 68 8.86 9.96 -12.43
CA ALA A 68 9.53 10.55 -13.59
C ALA A 68 8.83 10.15 -14.88
N ASP A 69 8.48 11.12 -15.74
CA ASP A 69 7.86 10.88 -17.06
C ASP A 69 8.70 9.98 -17.98
N ASN A 70 10.01 9.95 -17.75
CA ASN A 70 10.95 9.12 -18.50
C ASN A 70 11.39 7.85 -17.74
N MET A 71 10.60 7.36 -16.82
CA MET A 71 10.89 6.18 -15.98
C MET A 71 11.36 4.98 -16.79
N ASP A 72 10.63 4.60 -17.85
CA ASP A 72 10.96 3.43 -18.67
C ASP A 72 12.33 3.55 -19.33
N LEU A 73 12.67 4.75 -19.84
CA LEU A 73 14.00 5.05 -20.40
C LEU A 73 15.09 4.93 -19.31
N VAL A 74 14.83 5.44 -18.12
CA VAL A 74 15.78 5.37 -16.99
C VAL A 74 16.08 3.92 -16.64
N LEU A 75 15.06 3.09 -16.52
CA LEU A 75 15.20 1.67 -16.20
C LEU A 75 15.94 0.90 -17.30
N ASP A 76 15.64 1.19 -18.56
CA ASP A 76 16.30 0.60 -19.72
C ASP A 76 17.80 0.94 -19.73
N VAL A 77 18.15 2.22 -19.55
CA VAL A 77 19.56 2.67 -19.50
C VAL A 77 20.29 2.02 -18.34
N ILE A 78 19.68 1.92 -17.15
CA ILE A 78 20.29 1.26 -15.99
C ILE A 78 20.55 -0.22 -16.30
N GLU A 79 19.56 -0.95 -16.82
CA GLU A 79 19.71 -2.38 -17.11
C GLU A 79 20.78 -2.62 -18.19
N HIS A 80 20.79 -1.83 -19.29
CA HIS A 80 21.79 -1.98 -20.36
C HIS A 80 23.19 -1.59 -19.93
N THR A 81 23.35 -0.56 -19.09
CA THR A 81 24.66 -0.07 -18.67
C THR A 81 25.27 -0.95 -17.58
N THR A 82 24.48 -1.32 -16.55
CA THR A 82 25.00 -1.98 -15.34
C THR A 82 24.70 -3.47 -15.27
N GLY A 83 23.72 -3.95 -16.06
CA GLY A 83 23.16 -5.29 -15.95
C GLY A 83 22.25 -5.50 -14.73
N ILE A 84 21.99 -4.42 -13.96
CA ILE A 84 21.14 -4.48 -12.77
C ILE A 84 19.70 -4.22 -13.18
N ARG A 85 18.81 -5.19 -12.92
CA ARG A 85 17.38 -5.03 -13.12
C ARG A 85 16.74 -4.42 -11.87
N VAL A 86 16.12 -3.25 -12.05
CA VAL A 86 15.48 -2.48 -10.98
C VAL A 86 13.96 -2.65 -11.06
N GLN A 87 13.33 -2.98 -9.94
CA GLN A 87 11.87 -3.00 -9.79
C GLN A 87 11.40 -1.67 -9.19
N VAL A 88 10.40 -1.05 -9.79
CA VAL A 88 9.79 0.17 -9.23
C VAL A 88 8.67 -0.22 -8.28
N LEU A 89 8.78 0.23 -7.03
CA LEU A 89 7.76 -0.01 -6.02
C LEU A 89 6.63 1.02 -6.12
N SER A 90 5.38 0.58 -6.10
CA SER A 90 4.24 1.44 -5.86
C SER A 90 4.27 2.03 -4.43
N ASN A 91 3.48 3.08 -4.19
CA ASN A 91 3.32 3.65 -2.84
C ASN A 91 2.84 2.59 -1.84
N SER A 92 1.92 1.75 -2.27
CA SER A 92 1.33 0.69 -1.46
C SER A 92 2.35 -0.39 -1.08
N GLU A 93 3.18 -0.84 -2.04
CA GLU A 93 4.25 -1.81 -1.79
C GLU A 93 5.33 -1.23 -0.87
N GLN A 94 5.77 0.00 -1.15
CA GLN A 94 6.77 0.67 -0.31
C GLN A 94 6.28 0.77 1.15
N ARG A 95 5.04 1.20 1.35
CA ARG A 95 4.41 1.30 2.68
C ARG A 95 4.30 -0.06 3.36
N TYR A 96 3.91 -1.09 2.62
CA TYR A 96 3.79 -2.44 3.15
C TYR A 96 5.14 -3.03 3.59
N ILE A 97 6.18 -2.79 2.81
CA ILE A 97 7.56 -3.17 3.14
C ILE A 97 8.02 -2.43 4.40
N SER A 98 7.83 -1.11 4.47
CA SER A 98 8.16 -0.29 5.65
C SER A 98 7.41 -0.78 6.88
N PHE A 99 6.12 -1.09 6.73
CA PHE A 99 5.29 -1.62 7.82
C PHE A 99 5.79 -2.97 8.32
N LYS A 100 6.10 -3.92 7.43
CA LYS A 100 6.68 -5.21 7.81
C LYS A 100 8.01 -5.05 8.55
N GLY A 101 8.89 -4.18 8.06
CA GLY A 101 10.17 -3.91 8.71
C GLY A 101 9.98 -3.34 10.12
N LEU A 102 9.02 -2.41 10.28
CA LEU A 102 8.68 -1.84 11.57
C LEU A 102 8.18 -2.93 12.54
N VAL A 103 7.22 -3.77 12.13
CA VAL A 103 6.70 -4.87 12.95
C VAL A 103 7.79 -5.88 13.32
N ALA A 104 8.74 -6.12 12.39
CA ALA A 104 9.83 -7.06 12.64
C ALA A 104 10.82 -6.55 13.70
N LYS A 105 11.10 -5.26 13.70
CA LYS A 105 12.18 -4.65 14.49
C LYS A 105 11.68 -4.00 15.78
N TYR A 106 10.49 -3.39 15.76
CA TYR A 106 9.97 -2.62 16.86
C TYR A 106 9.11 -3.49 17.80
N SER A 107 9.70 -3.91 18.94
CA SER A 107 9.07 -4.82 19.91
C SER A 107 7.75 -4.30 20.48
N ASP A 108 7.64 -2.99 20.65
CA ASP A 108 6.51 -2.34 21.31
C ASP A 108 5.40 -1.95 20.32
N PHE A 109 5.54 -2.32 19.03
CA PHE A 109 4.59 -1.96 17.99
C PHE A 109 3.14 -2.21 18.39
N HIS A 110 2.80 -3.43 18.83
CA HIS A 110 1.43 -3.79 19.22
C HIS A 110 0.90 -2.97 20.38
N GLN A 111 1.77 -2.60 21.34
CA GLN A 111 1.39 -1.76 22.47
C GLN A 111 1.07 -0.33 22.02
N VAL A 112 1.87 0.22 21.09
CA VAL A 112 1.68 1.58 20.58
C VAL A 112 0.42 1.65 19.72
N VAL A 113 0.21 0.71 18.78
CA VAL A 113 -0.95 0.71 17.87
C VAL A 113 -2.26 0.21 18.54
N SER A 114 -2.21 -0.25 19.78
CA SER A 114 -3.42 -0.52 20.58
C SER A 114 -4.26 0.72 20.86
N LYS A 115 -3.61 1.88 20.87
CA LYS A 115 -4.24 3.21 20.93
C LYS A 115 -4.38 3.77 19.52
N ASN A 116 -5.21 4.79 19.33
CA ASN A 116 -5.31 5.47 18.04
C ASN A 116 -3.94 6.04 17.63
N THR A 117 -3.29 5.40 16.67
CA THR A 117 -1.92 5.70 16.26
C THR A 117 -1.84 5.96 14.76
N ALA A 118 -1.14 7.02 14.36
CA ALA A 118 -0.77 7.27 12.98
C ALA A 118 0.68 6.81 12.74
N PHE A 119 0.88 5.91 11.81
CA PHE A 119 2.17 5.63 11.21
C PHE A 119 2.36 6.62 10.06
N VAL A 120 3.36 7.48 10.17
CA VAL A 120 3.61 8.58 9.23
C VAL A 120 5.02 8.43 8.65
N ASP A 121 5.09 8.18 7.36
CA ASP A 121 6.34 8.10 6.60
C ASP A 121 6.46 9.34 5.71
N VAL A 122 7.37 10.24 6.07
CA VAL A 122 7.67 11.44 5.27
C VAL A 122 8.77 11.11 4.28
N GLY A 123 8.36 10.75 3.07
CA GLY A 123 9.25 10.43 1.98
C GLY A 123 9.70 11.64 1.18
N ALA A 124 10.52 11.40 0.16
CA ALA A 124 11.01 12.46 -0.74
C ALA A 124 9.89 13.02 -1.63
N GLY A 125 8.91 12.21 -2.05
CA GLY A 125 7.84 12.61 -2.97
C GLY A 125 6.47 12.82 -2.34
N SER A 126 6.20 12.19 -1.20
CA SER A 126 4.90 12.22 -0.55
C SER A 126 4.97 11.86 0.92
N VAL A 127 3.91 12.15 1.67
CA VAL A 127 3.68 11.64 3.02
C VAL A 127 2.71 10.46 2.97
N GLN A 128 3.16 9.31 3.45
CA GLN A 128 2.33 8.12 3.57
C GLN A 128 1.82 7.99 5.01
N ILE A 129 0.51 7.78 5.16
CA ILE A 129 -0.14 7.68 6.46
C ILE A 129 -0.88 6.37 6.56
N SER A 130 -0.69 5.66 7.66
CA SER A 130 -1.50 4.50 8.02
C SER A 130 -2.07 4.70 9.43
N LEU A 131 -3.40 4.63 9.56
CA LEU A 131 -4.07 4.80 10.84
C LEU A 131 -4.40 3.45 11.45
N PHE A 132 -4.05 3.30 12.72
CA PHE A 132 -4.36 2.12 13.53
C PHE A 132 -5.32 2.49 14.65
N ASP A 133 -6.30 1.63 14.89
CA ASP A 133 -7.22 1.69 16.04
C ASP A 133 -7.37 0.28 16.63
N LYS A 134 -7.04 0.10 17.90
CA LYS A 134 -7.11 -1.19 18.60
C LYS A 134 -6.38 -2.32 17.88
N ASN A 135 -5.16 -2.08 17.46
CA ASN A 135 -4.29 -2.99 16.70
C ASN A 135 -4.76 -3.29 15.26
N ASN A 136 -5.82 -2.68 14.78
CA ASN A 136 -6.31 -2.89 13.42
C ASN A 136 -5.95 -1.70 12.53
N LEU A 137 -5.52 -1.97 11.33
CA LEU A 137 -5.34 -0.96 10.30
C LEU A 137 -6.71 -0.46 9.83
N VAL A 138 -6.93 0.85 9.92
CA VAL A 138 -8.22 1.49 9.59
C VAL A 138 -8.19 2.15 8.22
N VAL A 139 -7.11 2.87 7.92
CA VAL A 139 -6.97 3.67 6.70
C VAL A 139 -5.50 3.72 6.31
N THR A 140 -5.25 3.71 5.02
CA THR A 140 -3.97 4.11 4.43
C THR A 140 -4.21 5.20 3.42
N GLU A 141 -3.39 6.23 3.44
CA GLU A 141 -3.48 7.37 2.51
C GLU A 141 -2.09 7.85 2.09
N ASN A 142 -2.04 8.48 0.93
CA ASN A 142 -0.86 9.12 0.42
C ASN A 142 -1.17 10.59 0.13
N ILE A 143 -0.48 11.49 0.83
CA ILE A 143 -0.67 12.94 0.65
C ILE A 143 0.49 13.46 -0.21
N PRO A 144 0.23 14.24 -1.27
CA PRO A 144 1.26 14.73 -2.20
C PRO A 144 2.08 15.91 -1.63
N ILE A 145 2.37 15.87 -0.32
CA ILE A 145 3.28 16.78 0.36
C ILE A 145 4.60 16.05 0.59
N CYS A 146 5.71 16.71 0.36
CA CYS A 146 7.01 16.18 0.75
C CYS A 146 7.99 17.29 1.12
N ALA A 147 9.02 16.92 1.87
CA ALA A 147 10.03 17.86 2.32
C ALA A 147 10.76 18.58 1.16
N VAL A 148 10.98 17.89 0.04
CA VAL A 148 11.64 18.48 -1.15
C VAL A 148 10.77 19.56 -1.77
N ARG A 149 9.48 19.28 -1.99
CA ARG A 149 8.55 20.29 -2.54
C ARG A 149 8.40 21.49 -1.61
N VAL A 150 8.25 21.25 -0.31
CA VAL A 150 8.18 22.33 0.69
C VAL A 150 9.45 23.19 0.64
N ARG A 151 10.64 22.58 0.64
CA ARG A 151 11.92 23.29 0.51
C ARG A 151 11.96 24.14 -0.77
N ASP A 152 11.57 23.59 -1.89
CA ASP A 152 11.64 24.23 -3.19
C ASP A 152 10.64 25.41 -3.31
N TYR A 153 9.43 25.26 -2.77
CA TYR A 153 8.48 26.38 -2.67
C TYR A 153 9.01 27.51 -1.78
N LEU A 154 9.68 27.16 -0.68
CA LEU A 154 10.31 28.17 0.17
C LEU A 154 11.42 28.92 -0.55
N ALA A 155 12.23 28.24 -1.34
CA ALA A 155 13.27 28.89 -2.14
C ALA A 155 12.69 29.90 -3.14
N LEU A 156 11.49 29.65 -3.68
CA LEU A 156 10.78 30.55 -4.59
C LEU A 156 10.17 31.78 -3.88
N ILE A 157 9.66 31.59 -2.66
CA ILE A 157 8.93 32.61 -1.91
C ILE A 157 9.87 33.38 -0.98
N GLY A 158 10.91 32.73 -0.48
CA GLY A 158 11.71 33.11 0.70
C GLY A 158 12.47 34.42 0.65
N HIS A 159 12.64 35.04 -0.51
CA HIS A 159 13.27 36.34 -0.59
C HIS A 159 12.31 37.52 -0.31
N LYS A 160 11.03 37.25 -0.08
CA LYS A 160 9.98 38.30 0.03
C LYS A 160 9.29 38.39 1.38
N SER A 161 9.43 37.41 2.26
CA SER A 161 8.74 37.44 3.58
C SER A 161 9.65 36.94 4.70
N GLY A 162 9.64 37.65 5.84
CA GLY A 162 10.33 37.23 7.07
C GLY A 162 9.59 36.19 7.91
N ARG A 163 8.57 35.48 7.35
CA ARG A 163 7.67 34.55 8.03
C ARG A 163 7.61 33.20 7.30
N LEU A 164 8.76 32.65 6.94
CA LEU A 164 8.87 31.40 6.18
C LEU A 164 8.24 30.20 6.86
N ASP A 165 8.35 30.15 8.17
CA ASP A 165 7.78 29.11 9.04
C ASP A 165 6.26 29.08 9.00
N GLU A 166 5.60 30.23 9.05
CA GLU A 166 4.15 30.33 8.96
C GLU A 166 3.66 29.93 7.57
N ILE A 167 4.33 30.37 6.51
CA ILE A 167 3.99 30.01 5.13
C ILE A 167 4.13 28.49 4.90
N MET A 168 5.17 27.87 5.49
CA MET A 168 5.32 26.42 5.44
C MET A 168 4.18 25.73 6.18
N ALA A 169 3.86 26.17 7.37
CA ALA A 169 2.79 25.61 8.16
C ALA A 169 1.46 25.70 7.42
N ASP A 170 1.13 26.86 6.85
CA ASP A 170 -0.09 27.08 6.08
C ASP A 170 -0.19 26.13 4.87
N TYR A 171 0.92 25.95 4.14
CA TYR A 171 0.96 25.03 3.00
C TYR A 171 0.74 23.58 3.40
N VAL A 172 1.39 23.13 4.47
CA VAL A 172 1.31 21.75 4.95
C VAL A 172 -0.05 21.48 5.63
N ASP A 173 -0.55 22.45 6.42
CA ASP A 173 -1.78 22.29 7.20
C ASP A 173 -3.01 22.07 6.31
N ASN A 174 -3.09 22.67 5.13
CA ASN A 174 -4.22 22.50 4.23
C ASN A 174 -4.52 21.02 3.93
N ASP A 175 -3.51 20.27 3.58
CA ASP A 175 -3.68 18.86 3.20
C ASP A 175 -3.86 17.96 4.44
N ILE A 176 -3.19 18.27 5.56
CA ILE A 176 -3.34 17.52 6.82
C ILE A 176 -4.73 17.77 7.43
N VAL A 177 -5.26 19.00 7.35
CA VAL A 177 -6.62 19.31 7.77
C VAL A 177 -7.63 18.57 6.90
N SER A 178 -7.42 18.52 5.59
CA SER A 178 -8.25 17.75 4.66
C SER A 178 -8.24 16.27 5.00
N PHE A 179 -7.08 15.69 5.24
CA PHE A 179 -6.93 14.33 5.71
C PHE A 179 -7.69 14.09 7.02
N ARG A 180 -7.50 14.96 8.03
CA ARG A 180 -8.21 14.88 9.31
C ARG A 180 -9.73 14.87 9.11
N ASN A 181 -10.27 15.81 8.31
CA ASN A 181 -11.71 15.95 8.10
C ASN A 181 -12.31 14.73 7.40
N ILE A 182 -11.58 14.11 6.46
CA ILE A 182 -12.07 12.95 5.71
C ILE A 182 -11.97 11.67 6.54
N TYR A 183 -10.85 11.44 7.22
CA TYR A 183 -10.50 10.14 7.79
C TYR A 183 -10.61 10.05 9.31
N LEU A 184 -10.29 11.11 10.04
CA LEU A 184 -10.34 11.11 11.49
C LEU A 184 -11.69 11.58 12.04
N LYS A 185 -12.31 12.56 11.37
CA LYS A 185 -13.52 13.22 11.87
C LYS A 185 -13.29 13.73 13.30
N ASP A 186 -14.00 13.14 14.27
CA ASP A 186 -13.89 13.50 15.69
C ASP A 186 -12.89 12.62 16.48
N LYS A 187 -12.21 11.68 15.81
CA LYS A 187 -11.22 10.82 16.48
C LYS A 187 -9.90 11.56 16.64
N GLU A 188 -9.33 11.49 17.83
CA GLU A 188 -8.00 12.01 18.14
C GLU A 188 -6.96 10.90 17.95
N ILE A 189 -5.81 11.26 17.43
CA ILE A 189 -4.63 10.41 17.37
C ILE A 189 -3.87 10.59 18.67
N LYS A 190 -3.54 9.50 19.36
CA LYS A 190 -2.75 9.57 20.59
C LYS A 190 -1.26 9.54 20.31
N ASN A 191 -0.85 8.71 19.36
CA ASN A 191 0.56 8.48 19.06
C ASN A 191 0.83 8.67 17.57
N ILE A 192 2.03 9.14 17.25
CA ILE A 192 2.60 9.11 15.90
C ILE A 192 3.80 8.17 15.93
N ILE A 193 3.87 7.22 14.99
CA ILE A 193 5.09 6.50 14.68
C ILE A 193 5.67 7.17 13.42
N ALA A 194 6.80 7.85 13.61
CA ALA A 194 7.47 8.58 12.55
C ALA A 194 8.58 7.75 11.94
N VAL A 195 8.58 7.63 10.62
CA VAL A 195 9.67 7.02 9.85
C VAL A 195 10.05 7.91 8.67
N GLY A 196 11.16 7.63 8.06
CA GLY A 196 11.68 8.36 6.92
C GLY A 196 13.15 8.71 7.10
N GLU A 197 13.77 9.11 6.01
CA GLU A 197 15.22 9.31 5.97
C GLU A 197 15.74 10.37 6.96
N VAL A 198 14.97 11.45 7.14
CA VAL A 198 15.36 12.56 8.04
C VAL A 198 15.10 12.23 9.51
N VAL A 199 14.14 11.34 9.78
CA VAL A 199 13.73 10.97 11.14
C VAL A 199 14.88 10.37 11.95
N SER A 200 15.74 9.56 11.34
CA SER A 200 16.95 9.03 11.99
C SER A 200 17.89 10.12 12.50
N SER A 201 17.90 11.27 11.82
CA SER A 201 18.71 12.43 12.22
C SER A 201 18.17 13.14 13.46
N LEU A 202 16.88 12.97 13.81
CA LEU A 202 16.30 13.54 15.03
C LEU A 202 16.97 13.00 16.30
N LYS A 203 17.46 11.76 16.28
CA LYS A 203 18.21 11.17 17.40
C LYS A 203 19.50 11.93 17.73
N LYS A 204 20.11 12.58 16.74
CA LYS A 204 21.28 13.43 16.94
C LYS A 204 20.93 14.80 17.55
N ILE A 205 19.72 15.28 17.31
CA ILE A 205 19.25 16.59 17.78
C ILE A 205 18.56 16.48 19.15
N VAL A 206 17.91 15.35 19.41
CA VAL A 206 17.15 15.07 20.65
C VAL A 206 17.80 13.86 21.36
N PRO A 207 18.66 14.10 22.34
CA PRO A 207 19.41 13.01 23.02
C PRO A 207 18.50 11.97 23.69
N GLU A 208 17.31 12.36 24.12
CA GLU A 208 16.31 11.48 24.74
C GLU A 208 15.89 10.35 23.82
N LEU A 209 15.85 10.58 22.50
CA LEU A 209 15.55 9.57 21.48
C LEU A 209 16.62 8.47 21.36
N SER A 210 17.83 8.72 21.86
CA SER A 210 18.88 7.70 21.93
C SER A 210 18.69 6.73 23.10
N ILE A 211 17.86 7.10 24.08
CA ILE A 211 17.56 6.29 25.26
C ILE A 211 16.22 5.57 25.13
N LYS A 212 15.23 6.30 24.65
CA LYS A 212 13.86 5.80 24.39
C LYS A 212 13.44 6.28 23.02
N ASP A 213 12.97 5.39 22.17
CA ASP A 213 12.50 5.73 20.82
C ASP A 213 11.19 6.55 20.84
N VAL A 214 10.97 7.38 21.84
CA VAL A 214 9.76 8.19 22.02
C VAL A 214 10.06 9.54 22.63
N ILE A 215 9.41 10.58 22.13
CA ILE A 215 9.38 11.93 22.71
C ILE A 215 7.94 12.40 22.87
N THR A 216 7.73 13.23 23.89
CA THR A 216 6.45 13.90 24.10
C THR A 216 6.30 15.07 23.15
N ARG A 217 5.06 15.52 22.96
CA ARG A 217 4.77 16.73 22.19
C ARG A 217 5.58 17.95 22.68
N ALA A 218 5.67 18.17 23.99
CA ALA A 218 6.41 19.29 24.55
C ALA A 218 7.91 19.25 24.19
N GLN A 219 8.51 18.04 24.18
CA GLN A 219 9.91 17.86 23.75
C GLN A 219 10.07 18.13 22.26
N PHE A 220 9.11 17.68 21.44
CA PHE A 220 9.12 17.96 20.00
C PHE A 220 8.98 19.47 19.74
N ASP A 221 8.05 20.16 20.39
CA ASP A 221 7.85 21.61 20.27
C ASP A 221 9.13 22.40 20.66
N ALA A 222 9.82 21.96 21.72
CA ALA A 222 11.08 22.58 22.14
C ALA A 222 12.21 22.36 21.10
N MET A 223 12.28 21.16 20.52
CA MET A 223 13.21 20.85 19.41
C MET A 223 12.88 21.67 18.16
N TYR A 224 11.60 21.73 17.76
CA TYR A 224 11.13 22.48 16.61
C TYR A 224 11.53 23.96 16.71
N LYS A 225 11.25 24.63 17.84
CA LYS A 225 11.65 26.03 18.10
C LYS A 225 13.15 26.25 17.99
N ARG A 226 13.96 25.28 18.38
CA ARG A 226 15.43 25.36 18.31
C ARG A 226 15.92 25.20 16.86
N VAL A 227 15.34 24.26 16.11
CA VAL A 227 15.77 23.95 14.73
C VAL A 227 15.34 25.05 13.75
N ILE A 228 14.13 25.62 13.90
CA ILE A 228 13.58 26.62 12.99
C ILE A 228 14.43 27.90 12.88
N SER A 229 15.18 28.21 13.92
CA SER A 229 16.07 29.37 13.97
C SER A 229 17.48 29.11 13.42
N MET A 230 17.81 27.85 13.08
CA MET A 230 19.15 27.46 12.62
C MET A 230 19.22 27.36 11.09
N PRO A 231 20.19 28.01 10.45
CA PRO A 231 20.51 27.72 9.05
C PRO A 231 20.93 26.24 8.86
N ALA A 232 20.67 25.68 7.68
CA ALA A 232 21.00 24.28 7.39
C ALA A 232 22.50 23.98 7.56
N GLN A 233 23.38 24.93 7.25
CA GLN A 233 24.82 24.83 7.46
C GLN A 233 25.17 24.63 8.93
N GLU A 234 24.63 25.48 9.81
CA GLU A 234 24.86 25.41 11.25
C GLU A 234 24.30 24.10 11.83
N LEU A 235 23.13 23.65 11.34
CA LEU A 235 22.53 22.41 11.75
C LEU A 235 23.42 21.21 11.38
N ALA A 236 23.96 21.21 10.14
CA ALA A 236 24.84 20.16 9.65
C ALA A 236 26.12 20.07 10.50
N GLU A 237 26.78 21.18 10.75
CA GLU A 237 28.03 21.25 11.54
C GLU A 237 27.81 20.88 13.00
N LYS A 238 26.79 21.43 13.65
CA LYS A 238 26.51 21.23 15.07
C LYS A 238 26.14 19.81 15.43
N TYR A 239 25.36 19.12 14.59
CA TYR A 239 24.82 17.80 14.88
C TYR A 239 25.46 16.68 14.06
N GLY A 240 26.43 17.00 13.20
CA GLY A 240 27.10 16.01 12.34
C GLY A 240 26.11 15.32 11.36
N ILE A 241 25.22 16.13 10.78
CA ILE A 241 24.22 15.68 9.81
C ILE A 241 24.74 16.07 8.42
N PRO A 242 24.66 15.19 7.39
CA PRO A 242 24.96 15.58 6.01
C PRO A 242 24.17 16.83 5.59
N TYR A 243 24.83 17.75 4.89
CA TYR A 243 24.22 19.05 4.53
C TYR A 243 22.91 18.89 3.77
N GLU A 244 22.83 17.95 2.84
CA GLU A 244 21.65 17.63 2.05
C GLU A 244 20.47 17.22 2.95
N ARG A 245 20.73 16.42 3.98
CA ARG A 245 19.71 16.08 4.98
C ARG A 245 19.33 17.27 5.87
N ALA A 246 20.31 18.11 6.22
CA ALA A 246 20.06 19.31 7.01
C ALA A 246 19.13 20.29 6.26
N THR A 247 19.25 20.45 4.95
CA THR A 247 18.34 21.27 4.14
C THR A 247 16.89 20.78 4.13
N LEU A 248 16.66 19.49 4.36
CA LEU A 248 15.33 18.87 4.42
C LEU A 248 14.79 18.76 5.84
N MET A 249 15.60 19.09 6.86
CA MET A 249 15.21 18.93 8.25
C MET A 249 14.00 19.80 8.60
N LEU A 250 14.08 21.10 8.33
CA LEU A 250 12.99 22.02 8.67
C LEU A 250 11.68 21.67 7.94
N PRO A 251 11.64 21.41 6.61
CA PRO A 251 10.45 20.90 5.96
C PRO A 251 9.87 19.64 6.59
N ASN A 252 10.72 18.65 6.92
CA ASN A 252 10.25 17.39 7.54
C ASN A 252 9.63 17.63 8.92
N ILE A 253 10.31 18.35 9.82
CA ILE A 253 9.79 18.58 11.18
C ILE A 253 8.52 19.45 11.16
N THR A 254 8.36 20.34 10.14
CA THR A 254 7.12 21.12 9.98
C THR A 254 5.95 20.21 9.61
N ILE A 255 6.16 19.21 8.75
CA ILE A 255 5.13 18.21 8.45
C ILE A 255 4.71 17.47 9.73
N TYR A 256 5.67 16.97 10.53
CA TYR A 256 5.35 16.30 11.80
C TYR A 256 4.70 17.24 12.81
N GLN A 257 5.15 18.51 12.89
CA GLN A 257 4.53 19.52 13.76
C GLN A 257 3.06 19.72 13.39
N SER A 258 2.76 19.80 12.08
CA SER A 258 1.39 19.93 11.61
C SER A 258 0.54 18.71 11.98
N PHE A 259 1.07 17.49 11.87
CA PHE A 259 0.37 16.30 12.37
C PHE A 259 0.10 16.35 13.86
N LEU A 260 1.13 16.69 14.67
CA LEU A 260 1.00 16.82 16.11
C LEU A 260 -0.08 17.86 16.49
N ASN A 261 -0.13 18.98 15.78
CA ASN A 261 -1.11 20.05 16.02
C ASN A 261 -2.52 19.65 15.61
N ASN A 262 -2.68 19.20 14.37
CA ASN A 262 -4.00 18.95 13.78
C ASN A 262 -4.64 17.66 14.26
N CYS A 263 -3.86 16.66 14.66
CA CYS A 263 -4.33 15.36 15.14
C CYS A 263 -4.32 15.23 16.66
N LYS A 264 -3.83 16.24 17.40
CA LYS A 264 -3.72 16.28 18.86
C LYS A 264 -2.89 15.14 19.47
N ALA A 265 -1.89 14.65 18.73
CA ALA A 265 -1.03 13.58 19.21
C ALA A 265 -0.17 14.04 20.42
N GLU A 266 -0.02 13.14 21.37
CA GLU A 266 0.68 13.40 22.64
C GLU A 266 2.13 12.93 22.61
N GLU A 267 2.39 11.83 21.87
CA GLU A 267 3.69 11.18 21.79
C GLU A 267 4.08 10.90 20.34
N MET A 268 5.37 11.00 20.03
CA MET A 268 5.95 10.63 18.77
C MET A 268 7.04 9.57 18.97
N TYR A 269 6.84 8.41 18.38
CA TYR A 269 7.76 7.29 18.37
C TYR A 269 8.65 7.39 17.15
N VAL A 270 9.95 7.21 17.34
CA VAL A 270 11.00 7.34 16.32
C VAL A 270 11.82 6.06 16.30
N PRO A 271 11.25 4.94 15.83
CA PRO A 271 11.98 3.68 15.74
C PRO A 271 13.14 3.79 14.75
N ASP A 272 14.25 3.12 15.07
CA ASP A 272 15.40 3.07 14.18
C ASP A 272 15.21 1.94 13.16
N VAL A 273 14.51 2.27 12.08
CA VAL A 273 14.20 1.33 11.01
C VAL A 273 14.65 1.91 9.67
N ASP A 274 15.62 1.25 9.06
CA ASP A 274 16.09 1.57 7.71
C ASP A 274 15.26 0.85 6.65
N PHE A 275 15.02 1.51 5.50
CA PHE A 275 14.19 0.93 4.44
C PHE A 275 14.83 -0.32 3.81
N CYS A 276 16.16 -0.38 3.69
CA CYS A 276 16.86 -1.57 3.21
C CYS A 276 16.67 -2.76 4.17
N GLU A 277 16.65 -2.52 5.49
CA GLU A 277 16.33 -3.55 6.47
C GLU A 277 14.88 -4.03 6.32
N CYS A 278 13.95 -3.12 5.99
CA CYS A 278 12.57 -3.48 5.71
C CYS A 278 12.46 -4.37 4.47
N ILE A 279 13.19 -4.07 3.40
CA ILE A 279 13.26 -4.89 2.19
C ILE A 279 13.78 -6.30 2.52
N VAL A 280 14.83 -6.41 3.33
CA VAL A 280 15.38 -7.71 3.77
C VAL A 280 14.35 -8.48 4.60
N ALA A 281 13.64 -7.82 5.51
CA ALA A 281 12.60 -8.45 6.30
C ALA A 281 11.45 -8.98 5.41
N ASN A 282 11.01 -8.21 4.42
CA ASN A 282 10.01 -8.63 3.44
C ASN A 282 10.49 -9.83 2.61
N TYR A 283 11.71 -9.80 2.10
CA TYR A 283 12.28 -10.92 1.35
C TYR A 283 12.35 -12.23 2.18
N MET A 284 12.67 -12.11 3.47
CA MET A 284 12.69 -13.26 4.36
C MET A 284 11.30 -13.82 4.64
N ASP A 285 10.28 -12.97 4.68
CA ASP A 285 8.88 -13.37 4.82
C ASP A 285 8.39 -14.14 3.58
N GLU A 286 8.65 -13.62 2.39
CA GLU A 286 8.32 -14.28 1.11
C GLU A 286 8.90 -15.71 1.04
N GLY A 287 10.13 -15.89 1.55
CA GLY A 287 10.78 -17.20 1.65
C GLY A 287 10.29 -18.06 2.83
N SER A 288 9.29 -17.65 3.59
CA SER A 288 8.84 -18.29 4.83
C SER A 288 9.98 -18.55 5.83
N ARG A 289 11.02 -17.71 5.81
CA ARG A 289 12.23 -17.84 6.65
C ARG A 289 12.09 -17.11 7.99
N VAL A 290 11.13 -16.20 8.09
CA VAL A 290 10.77 -15.47 9.32
C VAL A 290 9.31 -15.66 9.60
N VAL A 291 8.96 -15.91 10.85
CA VAL A 291 7.57 -15.94 11.31
C VAL A 291 7.32 -14.63 12.06
N PHE A 292 6.49 -13.77 11.50
CA PHE A 292 6.00 -12.59 12.18
C PHE A 292 4.91 -12.97 13.19
N ASN A 293 4.88 -12.29 14.32
CA ASN A 293 3.77 -12.39 15.27
C ASN A 293 2.62 -11.45 14.86
N HIS A 294 2.44 -11.22 13.55
CA HIS A 294 1.46 -10.33 13.00
C HIS A 294 0.91 -10.90 11.69
N ASN A 295 -0.40 -10.81 11.49
CA ASN A 295 -1.06 -11.30 10.30
C ASN A 295 -1.31 -10.15 9.31
N PHE A 296 -0.38 -9.94 8.41
CA PHE A 296 -0.48 -8.87 7.41
C PHE A 296 -1.64 -9.05 6.41
N GLU A 297 -2.10 -10.28 6.17
CA GLU A 297 -3.26 -10.55 5.31
C GLU A 297 -4.55 -10.02 5.94
N GLU A 298 -4.66 -10.09 7.28
CA GLU A 298 -5.78 -9.48 8.01
C GLU A 298 -5.78 -7.96 7.88
N ASP A 299 -4.62 -7.29 7.86
CA ASP A 299 -4.54 -5.84 7.65
C ASP A 299 -5.01 -5.43 6.25
N ILE A 300 -4.62 -6.20 5.22
CA ILE A 300 -5.07 -5.97 3.84
C ILE A 300 -6.60 -6.08 3.78
N LEU A 301 -7.16 -7.13 4.36
CA LEU A 301 -8.61 -7.35 4.42
C LEU A 301 -9.33 -6.32 5.29
N ALA A 302 -8.71 -5.87 6.39
CA ALA A 302 -9.24 -4.79 7.21
C ALA A 302 -9.32 -3.48 6.41
N THR A 303 -8.30 -3.18 5.59
CA THR A 303 -8.33 -2.04 4.67
C THR A 303 -9.49 -2.14 3.68
N ALA A 304 -9.68 -3.29 3.02
CA ALA A 304 -10.79 -3.52 2.10
C ALA A 304 -12.16 -3.38 2.79
N ASN A 305 -12.33 -3.96 3.98
CA ASN A 305 -13.55 -3.83 4.77
C ASN A 305 -13.84 -2.38 5.18
N ASN A 306 -12.81 -1.59 5.51
CA ASN A 306 -12.98 -0.17 5.84
C ASN A 306 -13.37 0.66 4.60
N ILE A 307 -12.85 0.34 3.42
CA ILE A 307 -13.28 0.92 2.15
C ILE A 307 -14.76 0.58 1.89
N ALA A 308 -15.15 -0.70 1.99
CA ALA A 308 -16.53 -1.14 1.83
C ALA A 308 -17.48 -0.40 2.78
N LYS A 309 -17.10 -0.24 4.06
CA LYS A 309 -17.85 0.51 5.06
C LYS A 309 -17.95 2.00 4.72
N ARG A 310 -16.87 2.63 4.24
CA ARG A 310 -16.83 4.04 3.82
C ARG A 310 -17.80 4.31 2.69
N TYR A 311 -17.88 3.41 1.72
CA TYR A 311 -18.78 3.49 0.57
C TYR A 311 -20.13 2.80 0.81
N ARG A 312 -20.46 2.49 2.07
CA ARG A 312 -21.76 1.94 2.49
C ARG A 312 -22.19 0.70 1.72
N CYS A 313 -21.27 -0.18 1.38
CA CYS A 313 -21.62 -1.49 0.82
C CYS A 313 -22.54 -2.26 1.78
N ASN A 314 -23.45 -3.07 1.22
CA ASN A 314 -24.26 -3.98 2.02
C ASN A 314 -23.35 -5.06 2.62
N ARG A 315 -23.01 -4.90 3.91
CA ARG A 315 -22.04 -5.76 4.60
C ARG A 315 -22.38 -7.24 4.48
N ASN A 316 -23.64 -7.61 4.74
CA ASN A 316 -24.04 -9.00 4.73
C ASN A 316 -23.87 -9.62 3.33
N HIS A 317 -24.25 -8.87 2.29
CA HIS A 317 -24.14 -9.31 0.91
C HIS A 317 -22.67 -9.48 0.48
N VAL A 318 -21.82 -8.50 0.73
CA VAL A 318 -20.41 -8.59 0.28
C VAL A 318 -19.62 -9.64 1.05
N GLU A 319 -19.89 -9.85 2.36
CA GLU A 319 -19.30 -10.92 3.16
C GLU A 319 -19.77 -12.29 2.67
N GLN A 320 -21.06 -12.45 2.36
CA GLN A 320 -21.62 -13.70 1.83
C GLN A 320 -21.08 -14.01 0.43
N THR A 321 -21.02 -12.99 -0.43
CA THR A 321 -20.43 -13.12 -1.77
C THR A 321 -18.96 -13.53 -1.69
N ALA A 322 -18.17 -12.92 -0.80
CA ALA A 322 -16.78 -13.29 -0.57
C ALA A 322 -16.66 -14.74 -0.08
N TYR A 323 -17.50 -15.15 0.86
CA TYR A 323 -17.53 -16.53 1.36
C TYR A 323 -17.79 -17.55 0.24
N PHE A 324 -18.79 -17.32 -0.59
CA PHE A 324 -19.09 -18.21 -1.73
C PHE A 324 -17.99 -18.20 -2.79
N ALA A 325 -17.46 -17.02 -3.10
CA ALA A 325 -16.37 -16.87 -4.06
C ALA A 325 -15.13 -17.69 -3.64
N LEU A 326 -14.77 -17.64 -2.36
CA LEU A 326 -13.62 -18.38 -1.84
C LEU A 326 -13.84 -19.88 -1.86
N LYS A 327 -15.04 -20.37 -1.55
CA LYS A 327 -15.36 -21.81 -1.66
C LYS A 327 -15.25 -22.32 -3.09
N ILE A 328 -15.69 -21.52 -4.07
CA ILE A 328 -15.55 -21.86 -5.49
C ILE A 328 -14.07 -21.83 -5.88
N PHE A 329 -13.36 -20.78 -5.49
CA PHE A 329 -11.93 -20.60 -5.77
C PHE A 329 -11.09 -21.78 -5.28
N ASP A 330 -11.28 -22.19 -4.03
CA ASP A 330 -10.50 -23.25 -3.38
C ASP A 330 -10.59 -24.60 -4.11
N VAL A 331 -11.71 -24.85 -4.80
CA VAL A 331 -11.90 -26.05 -5.63
C VAL A 331 -11.22 -25.92 -7.01
N VAL A 332 -11.33 -24.77 -7.66
CA VAL A 332 -10.76 -24.55 -8.99
C VAL A 332 -9.29 -24.15 -8.96
N ARG A 333 -8.76 -23.73 -7.82
CA ARG A 333 -7.41 -23.19 -7.68
C ARG A 333 -6.34 -24.06 -8.30
N LYS A 334 -6.20 -25.30 -7.83
CA LYS A 334 -5.14 -26.22 -8.27
C LYS A 334 -5.28 -26.64 -9.73
N PRO A 335 -6.46 -27.10 -10.21
CA PRO A 335 -6.63 -27.51 -11.58
C PRO A 335 -6.38 -26.40 -12.60
N PHE A 336 -6.62 -25.14 -12.23
CA PHE A 336 -6.54 -24.01 -13.15
C PHE A 336 -5.37 -23.06 -12.88
N GLY A 337 -4.40 -23.47 -12.06
CA GLY A 337 -3.14 -22.74 -11.84
C GLY A 337 -3.31 -21.39 -11.17
N LEU A 338 -4.25 -21.28 -10.22
CA LEU A 338 -4.43 -20.08 -9.42
C LEU A 338 -3.61 -20.16 -8.12
N ASP A 339 -3.11 -19.02 -7.65
CA ASP A 339 -2.24 -18.93 -6.48
C ASP A 339 -2.92 -18.30 -5.24
N LYS A 340 -2.14 -18.07 -4.20
CA LYS A 340 -2.62 -17.48 -2.94
C LYS A 340 -2.95 -15.99 -3.11
N MET A 341 -2.16 -15.25 -3.91
CA MET A 341 -2.40 -13.82 -4.14
C MET A 341 -3.72 -13.60 -4.88
N GLN A 342 -4.00 -14.41 -5.89
CA GLN A 342 -5.27 -14.36 -6.64
C GLN A 342 -6.49 -14.69 -5.76
N ARG A 343 -6.30 -15.54 -4.74
CA ARG A 343 -7.34 -15.78 -3.71
C ARG A 343 -7.66 -14.51 -2.91
N LEU A 344 -6.62 -13.79 -2.50
CA LEU A 344 -6.75 -12.53 -1.78
C LEU A 344 -7.38 -11.45 -2.67
N GLN A 345 -6.93 -11.32 -3.92
CA GLN A 345 -7.52 -10.40 -4.90
C GLN A 345 -9.01 -10.66 -5.11
N LEU A 346 -9.43 -11.93 -5.22
CA LEU A 346 -10.84 -12.28 -5.34
C LEU A 346 -11.64 -11.88 -4.10
N GLN A 347 -11.09 -12.12 -2.91
CA GLN A 347 -11.75 -11.75 -1.66
C GLN A 347 -11.94 -10.22 -1.56
N ILE A 348 -10.90 -9.45 -1.89
CA ILE A 348 -10.98 -7.98 -1.93
C ILE A 348 -12.01 -7.52 -2.98
N ALA A 349 -11.99 -8.10 -4.17
CA ALA A 349 -12.97 -7.78 -5.21
C ALA A 349 -14.40 -8.06 -4.76
N ALA A 350 -14.63 -9.18 -4.07
CA ALA A 350 -15.94 -9.52 -3.53
C ALA A 350 -16.41 -8.55 -2.44
N LEU A 351 -15.50 -8.04 -1.59
CA LEU A 351 -15.83 -7.03 -0.58
C LEU A 351 -16.15 -5.65 -1.20
N LEU A 352 -15.56 -5.33 -2.35
CA LEU A 352 -15.60 -3.97 -2.93
C LEU A 352 -16.49 -3.84 -4.18
N HIS A 353 -17.09 -4.93 -4.68
CA HIS A 353 -17.79 -4.91 -5.98
C HIS A 353 -19.00 -3.97 -6.04
N GLU A 354 -19.55 -3.55 -4.92
CA GLU A 354 -20.69 -2.64 -4.82
C GLU A 354 -20.34 -1.23 -4.34
N CYS A 355 -19.08 -0.92 -4.07
CA CYS A 355 -18.70 0.38 -3.49
C CYS A 355 -19.09 1.57 -4.38
N GLY A 356 -19.17 1.37 -5.69
CA GLY A 356 -19.59 2.39 -6.65
C GLY A 356 -21.08 2.72 -6.62
N ASN A 357 -21.93 1.89 -6.03
CA ASN A 357 -23.35 2.15 -5.84
C ASN A 357 -23.57 3.39 -4.95
N PHE A 358 -22.58 3.75 -4.13
CA PHE A 358 -22.57 4.97 -3.33
C PHE A 358 -22.62 6.25 -4.19
N ILE A 359 -22.02 6.21 -5.38
CA ILE A 359 -21.99 7.35 -6.31
C ILE A 359 -23.26 7.34 -7.18
N ASN A 360 -23.54 6.20 -7.84
CA ASN A 360 -24.66 6.06 -8.74
C ASN A 360 -24.98 4.56 -8.94
N LEU A 361 -26.25 4.18 -8.80
CA LEU A 361 -26.70 2.80 -8.97
C LEU A 361 -26.67 2.32 -10.42
N HIS A 362 -26.83 3.22 -11.39
CA HIS A 362 -26.82 2.87 -12.82
C HIS A 362 -25.43 2.43 -13.29
N ASP A 363 -24.40 3.17 -12.89
CA ASP A 363 -23.00 2.91 -13.26
C ASP A 363 -22.17 2.32 -12.11
N GLY A 364 -22.83 1.65 -11.17
CA GLY A 364 -22.21 1.13 -9.94
C GLY A 364 -20.90 0.37 -10.19
N ALA A 365 -20.88 -0.53 -11.16
CA ALA A 365 -19.68 -1.32 -11.49
C ALA A 365 -18.50 -0.49 -12.01
N ARG A 366 -18.77 0.51 -12.87
CA ARG A 366 -17.75 1.43 -13.37
C ARG A 366 -17.23 2.33 -12.25
N ASN A 367 -18.12 2.83 -11.42
CA ASN A 367 -17.77 3.63 -10.27
C ASN A 367 -16.96 2.81 -9.25
N SER A 368 -17.31 1.53 -9.04
CA SER A 368 -16.52 0.62 -8.18
C SER A 368 -15.11 0.43 -8.75
N TYR A 369 -14.97 0.27 -10.07
CA TYR A 369 -13.66 0.23 -10.73
C TYR A 369 -12.84 1.49 -10.41
N TYR A 370 -13.41 2.69 -10.60
CA TYR A 370 -12.70 3.94 -10.33
C TYR A 370 -12.34 4.11 -8.86
N ILE A 371 -13.20 3.70 -7.95
CA ILE A 371 -12.90 3.75 -6.52
C ILE A 371 -11.72 2.82 -6.20
N VAL A 372 -11.75 1.56 -6.65
CA VAL A 372 -10.70 0.59 -6.36
C VAL A 372 -9.38 0.98 -7.03
N ALA A 373 -9.43 1.41 -8.30
CA ALA A 373 -8.25 1.81 -9.06
C ALA A 373 -7.51 3.01 -8.43
N ASN A 374 -8.25 3.93 -7.78
CA ASN A 374 -7.71 5.16 -7.21
C ASN A 374 -7.64 5.15 -5.67
N THR A 375 -7.93 4.02 -5.02
CA THR A 375 -7.79 3.89 -3.55
C THR A 375 -6.58 3.03 -3.23
N GLU A 376 -5.74 3.50 -2.32
CA GLU A 376 -4.61 2.72 -1.84
C GLU A 376 -5.11 1.53 -1.00
N ILE A 377 -4.75 0.32 -1.41
CA ILE A 377 -4.99 -0.92 -0.65
C ILE A 377 -3.63 -1.45 -0.24
N LEU A 378 -3.34 -1.39 1.05
CA LEU A 378 -2.06 -1.82 1.61
C LEU A 378 -1.71 -3.23 1.11
N GLY A 379 -0.46 -3.42 0.70
CA GLY A 379 0.06 -4.72 0.29
C GLY A 379 -0.26 -5.18 -1.12
N LEU A 380 -1.06 -4.43 -1.88
CA LEU A 380 -1.24 -4.68 -3.30
C LEU A 380 -0.29 -3.80 -4.12
N SER A 381 0.38 -4.40 -5.08
CA SER A 381 1.06 -3.67 -6.16
C SER A 381 0.06 -2.90 -7.03
N HIS A 382 0.55 -1.95 -7.82
CA HIS A 382 -0.30 -1.26 -8.79
C HIS A 382 -1.03 -2.25 -9.70
N LYS A 383 -0.31 -3.23 -10.26
CA LYS A 383 -0.86 -4.27 -11.11
C LYS A 383 -1.97 -5.08 -10.42
N GLU A 384 -1.72 -5.57 -9.21
CA GLU A 384 -2.68 -6.37 -8.46
C GLU A 384 -3.94 -5.57 -8.11
N ARG A 385 -3.79 -4.30 -7.72
CA ARG A 385 -4.91 -3.39 -7.48
C ARG A 385 -5.73 -3.15 -8.75
N MET A 386 -5.09 -2.94 -9.90
CA MET A 386 -5.77 -2.78 -11.18
C MET A 386 -6.46 -4.07 -11.63
N GLU A 387 -5.90 -5.24 -11.34
CA GLU A 387 -6.57 -6.53 -11.57
C GLU A 387 -7.84 -6.64 -10.73
N VAL A 388 -7.78 -6.32 -9.42
CA VAL A 388 -8.97 -6.27 -8.55
C VAL A 388 -10.02 -5.29 -9.08
N ALA A 389 -9.62 -4.09 -9.49
CA ALA A 389 -10.52 -3.09 -10.06
C ALA A 389 -11.22 -3.62 -11.31
N ASN A 390 -10.50 -4.28 -12.21
CA ASN A 390 -11.06 -4.88 -13.42
C ASN A 390 -11.98 -6.07 -13.09
N VAL A 391 -11.66 -6.91 -12.11
CA VAL A 391 -12.55 -7.98 -11.64
C VAL A 391 -13.88 -7.40 -11.15
N VAL A 392 -13.84 -6.32 -10.39
CA VAL A 392 -15.03 -5.59 -9.94
C VAL A 392 -15.83 -5.03 -11.12
N LYS A 393 -15.16 -4.35 -12.07
CA LYS A 393 -15.78 -3.79 -13.28
C LYS A 393 -16.53 -4.86 -14.08
N TYR A 394 -15.87 -5.98 -14.31
CA TYR A 394 -16.36 -7.05 -15.18
C TYR A 394 -17.17 -8.13 -14.42
N ASN A 395 -17.46 -7.95 -13.16
CA ASN A 395 -18.42 -8.78 -12.44
C ASN A 395 -19.81 -8.75 -13.08
N PRO A 396 -20.49 -7.57 -13.23
CA PRO A 396 -21.76 -7.51 -13.96
C PRO A 396 -21.60 -7.22 -15.46
N LEU A 397 -20.54 -6.50 -15.88
CA LEU A 397 -20.36 -6.05 -17.24
C LEU A 397 -19.74 -7.14 -18.14
N TYR A 398 -20.00 -7.03 -19.44
CA TYR A 398 -19.35 -7.88 -20.45
C TYR A 398 -17.82 -7.61 -20.44
N LEU A 399 -17.03 -8.69 -20.39
CA LEU A 399 -15.59 -8.62 -20.56
C LEU A 399 -15.23 -8.75 -22.04
N PRO A 400 -14.71 -7.69 -22.68
CA PRO A 400 -14.29 -7.76 -24.09
C PRO A 400 -13.08 -8.69 -24.26
N SER A 401 -12.79 -9.11 -25.50
CA SER A 401 -11.58 -9.87 -25.80
C SER A 401 -10.32 -9.05 -25.48
N LYS A 402 -9.23 -9.76 -25.18
CA LYS A 402 -7.94 -9.15 -24.81
C LYS A 402 -7.50 -8.04 -25.76
N ASP A 403 -7.61 -8.29 -27.07
CA ASP A 403 -7.17 -7.35 -28.11
C ASP A 403 -7.91 -6.00 -28.07
N LYS A 404 -9.16 -6.02 -27.60
CA LYS A 404 -9.99 -4.79 -27.53
C LYS A 404 -9.70 -3.94 -26.30
N ILE A 405 -9.17 -4.52 -25.24
CA ILE A 405 -8.93 -3.81 -23.96
C ILE A 405 -7.47 -3.81 -23.53
N SER A 406 -6.55 -4.30 -24.38
CA SER A 406 -5.12 -4.39 -24.04
C SER A 406 -4.53 -3.07 -23.57
N ALA A 407 -4.91 -1.97 -24.19
CA ALA A 407 -4.47 -0.62 -23.79
C ALA A 407 -5.04 -0.15 -22.43
N GLU A 408 -6.19 -0.70 -22.01
CA GLU A 408 -6.83 -0.36 -20.72
C GLU A 408 -6.33 -1.25 -19.58
N LEU A 409 -5.63 -2.35 -19.88
CA LEU A 409 -5.23 -3.33 -18.88
C LEU A 409 -4.02 -2.90 -18.06
N ASP A 410 -3.25 -1.90 -18.51
CA ASP A 410 -2.11 -1.34 -17.79
C ASP A 410 -1.18 -2.42 -17.19
N GLY A 411 -0.74 -3.36 -18.03
CA GLY A 411 0.13 -4.48 -17.63
C GLY A 411 -0.56 -5.61 -16.83
N CYS A 412 -1.87 -5.53 -16.57
CA CYS A 412 -2.63 -6.58 -15.89
C CYS A 412 -2.73 -7.87 -16.70
N ASP A 413 -2.87 -8.99 -15.98
CA ASP A 413 -3.11 -10.29 -16.61
C ASP A 413 -4.59 -10.49 -16.93
N TYR A 414 -4.93 -10.42 -18.22
CA TYR A 414 -6.28 -10.65 -18.71
C TYR A 414 -6.88 -11.99 -18.25
N ILE A 415 -6.08 -13.05 -18.23
CA ILE A 415 -6.57 -14.40 -17.85
C ILE A 415 -6.89 -14.45 -16.36
N VAL A 416 -6.08 -13.79 -15.52
CA VAL A 416 -6.38 -13.66 -14.09
C VAL A 416 -7.68 -12.91 -13.90
N ILE A 417 -7.84 -11.75 -14.53
CA ILE A 417 -9.09 -10.95 -14.46
C ILE A 417 -10.29 -11.79 -14.89
N ALA A 418 -10.20 -12.49 -16.02
CA ALA A 418 -11.30 -13.29 -16.55
C ALA A 418 -11.69 -14.43 -15.59
N LYS A 419 -10.70 -15.16 -15.06
CA LYS A 419 -10.92 -16.24 -14.10
C LYS A 419 -11.58 -15.75 -12.82
N LEU A 420 -11.04 -14.68 -12.21
CA LEU A 420 -11.58 -14.14 -10.98
C LEU A 420 -12.98 -13.52 -11.17
N ALA A 421 -13.21 -12.81 -12.27
CA ALA A 421 -14.52 -12.26 -12.61
C ALA A 421 -15.56 -13.37 -12.83
N ALA A 422 -15.19 -14.49 -13.43
CA ALA A 422 -16.09 -15.62 -13.62
C ALA A 422 -16.55 -16.24 -12.29
N ILE A 423 -15.62 -16.38 -11.33
CA ILE A 423 -15.95 -16.85 -9.98
C ILE A 423 -16.85 -15.84 -9.26
N LEU A 424 -16.48 -14.55 -9.30
CA LEU A 424 -17.23 -13.51 -8.60
C LEU A 424 -18.67 -13.39 -9.15
N ARG A 425 -18.88 -13.52 -10.47
CA ARG A 425 -20.22 -13.53 -11.08
C ARG A 425 -21.12 -14.64 -10.53
N ILE A 426 -20.58 -15.85 -10.39
CA ILE A 426 -21.31 -16.99 -9.83
C ILE A 426 -21.60 -16.74 -8.34
N ALA A 427 -20.61 -16.29 -7.57
CA ALA A 427 -20.79 -16.02 -6.15
C ALA A 427 -21.81 -14.92 -5.89
N ASN A 428 -21.76 -13.82 -6.63
CA ASN A 428 -22.68 -12.69 -6.49
C ASN A 428 -24.13 -13.07 -6.81
N ILE A 429 -24.34 -13.95 -7.80
CA ILE A 429 -25.71 -14.35 -8.15
C ILE A 429 -26.34 -15.26 -7.08
N LEU A 430 -25.55 -15.97 -6.27
CA LEU A 430 -26.07 -16.83 -5.21
C LEU A 430 -26.67 -16.05 -4.02
N ASP A 431 -26.46 -14.74 -3.96
CA ASP A 431 -27.13 -13.85 -3.01
C ASP A 431 -27.72 -12.61 -3.72
N LYS A 432 -28.33 -12.81 -4.90
CA LYS A 432 -28.85 -11.72 -5.74
C LYS A 432 -29.94 -10.88 -5.05
N SER A 433 -30.71 -11.52 -4.19
CA SER A 433 -31.74 -10.84 -3.40
C SER A 433 -31.19 -10.00 -2.24
N HIS A 434 -29.92 -10.14 -1.89
CA HIS A 434 -29.25 -9.56 -0.70
C HIS A 434 -29.91 -9.97 0.63
N MET A 435 -30.57 -11.13 0.63
CA MET A 435 -31.31 -11.63 1.80
C MET A 435 -30.62 -12.83 2.48
N GLN A 436 -29.46 -13.24 2.00
CA GLN A 436 -28.66 -14.36 2.52
C GLN A 436 -29.47 -15.65 2.64
N LYS A 437 -30.37 -15.92 1.67
CA LYS A 437 -31.25 -17.10 1.65
C LYS A 437 -30.48 -18.43 1.59
N ILE A 438 -29.30 -18.43 0.97
CA ILE A 438 -28.40 -19.58 0.94
C ILE A 438 -27.46 -19.48 2.14
N GLU A 439 -27.61 -20.39 3.10
CA GLU A 439 -26.79 -20.40 4.32
C GLU A 439 -25.35 -20.83 4.02
N ASP A 440 -25.20 -21.87 3.20
CA ASP A 440 -23.92 -22.47 2.87
C ASP A 440 -23.92 -23.11 1.49
N ILE A 441 -22.75 -23.28 0.91
CA ILE A 441 -22.54 -24.06 -0.33
C ILE A 441 -21.46 -25.10 -0.14
N SER A 442 -21.65 -26.26 -0.77
CA SER A 442 -20.60 -27.25 -0.98
C SER A 442 -20.25 -27.29 -2.46
N VAL A 443 -18.97 -27.17 -2.77
CA VAL A 443 -18.49 -27.09 -4.16
C VAL A 443 -17.64 -28.31 -4.45
N THR A 444 -17.91 -29.00 -5.57
CA THR A 444 -17.14 -30.17 -6.00
C THR A 444 -16.95 -30.17 -7.52
N LEU A 445 -15.78 -30.59 -7.97
CA LEU A 445 -15.49 -30.83 -9.39
C LEU A 445 -15.68 -32.32 -9.70
N LYS A 446 -16.68 -32.63 -10.49
CA LYS A 446 -17.00 -34.02 -10.84
C LYS A 446 -17.54 -34.09 -12.26
N ASP A 447 -17.12 -35.13 -13.03
CA ASP A 447 -17.60 -35.43 -14.37
C ASP A 447 -17.55 -34.20 -15.34
N GLY A 448 -16.48 -33.41 -15.26
CA GLY A 448 -16.30 -32.20 -16.06
C GLY A 448 -17.25 -31.05 -15.72
N LYS A 449 -17.91 -31.09 -14.57
CA LYS A 449 -18.82 -30.06 -14.07
C LYS A 449 -18.41 -29.55 -12.70
N LEU A 450 -18.64 -28.25 -12.45
CA LEU A 450 -18.51 -27.66 -11.12
C LEU A 450 -19.88 -27.71 -10.43
N ILE A 451 -20.07 -28.66 -9.54
CA ILE A 451 -21.34 -28.83 -8.82
C ILE A 451 -21.33 -27.96 -7.59
N ILE A 452 -22.27 -27.01 -7.51
CA ILE A 452 -22.51 -26.14 -6.36
C ILE A 452 -23.81 -26.61 -5.69
N LEU A 453 -23.69 -27.19 -4.51
CA LEU A 453 -24.83 -27.64 -3.72
C LEU A 453 -25.17 -26.59 -2.68
N ALA A 454 -26.25 -25.86 -2.90
CA ALA A 454 -26.74 -24.81 -1.99
C ALA A 454 -27.58 -25.44 -0.86
N LYS A 455 -27.25 -25.07 0.38
CA LYS A 455 -28.04 -25.36 1.58
C LYS A 455 -28.94 -24.17 1.87
N THR A 456 -30.26 -24.38 1.85
CA THR A 456 -31.25 -23.33 2.06
C THR A 456 -32.55 -23.88 2.62
N TYR A 457 -33.25 -23.06 3.38
CA TYR A 457 -34.63 -23.29 3.84
C TYR A 457 -35.64 -22.41 3.08
N GLU A 458 -35.15 -21.46 2.31
CA GLU A 458 -35.94 -20.45 1.63
C GLU A 458 -36.07 -20.74 0.12
N ASP A 459 -36.99 -20.01 -0.53
CA ASP A 459 -37.12 -20.03 -1.97
C ASP A 459 -36.02 -19.20 -2.63
N ILE A 460 -35.18 -19.86 -3.43
CA ILE A 460 -34.09 -19.29 -4.19
C ILE A 460 -34.35 -19.28 -5.70
N SER A 461 -35.62 -19.20 -6.09
CA SER A 461 -36.01 -19.21 -7.52
C SER A 461 -35.39 -18.05 -8.30
N LEU A 462 -35.19 -16.90 -7.68
CA LEU A 462 -34.50 -15.76 -8.29
C LEU A 462 -33.02 -16.08 -8.58
N GLU A 463 -32.30 -16.55 -7.59
CA GLU A 463 -30.88 -16.91 -7.67
C GLU A 463 -30.69 -18.06 -8.68
N ALA A 464 -31.51 -19.10 -8.63
CA ALA A 464 -31.45 -20.24 -9.53
C ALA A 464 -31.77 -19.85 -10.97
N GLY A 465 -32.78 -19.02 -11.18
CA GLY A 465 -33.16 -18.55 -12.52
C GLY A 465 -32.09 -17.70 -13.20
N LEU A 466 -31.39 -16.88 -12.42
CA LEU A 466 -30.32 -16.03 -12.95
C LEU A 466 -28.97 -16.74 -13.01
N PHE A 467 -28.80 -17.86 -12.34
CA PHE A 467 -27.56 -18.64 -12.31
C PHE A 467 -27.15 -19.13 -13.69
N GLU A 468 -28.09 -19.69 -14.46
CA GLU A 468 -27.82 -20.22 -15.80
C GLU A 468 -27.24 -19.18 -16.75
N ALA A 469 -27.74 -17.95 -16.70
CA ALA A 469 -27.23 -16.84 -17.52
C ALA A 469 -25.78 -16.44 -17.18
N ARG A 470 -25.30 -16.78 -15.99
CA ARG A 470 -23.92 -16.50 -15.57
C ARG A 470 -23.00 -17.72 -15.75
N ALA A 471 -23.59 -18.92 -15.81
CA ALA A 471 -22.88 -20.19 -16.02
C ALA A 471 -22.10 -20.19 -17.35
N ASP A 472 -22.67 -19.62 -18.41
CA ASP A 472 -22.06 -19.58 -19.74
C ASP A 472 -20.69 -18.89 -19.74
N PHE A 473 -20.55 -17.76 -19.05
CA PHE A 473 -19.25 -17.06 -18.97
C PHE A 473 -18.23 -17.87 -18.17
N PHE A 474 -18.65 -18.52 -17.09
CA PHE A 474 -17.77 -19.37 -16.30
C PHE A 474 -17.29 -20.56 -17.16
N GLU A 475 -18.20 -21.22 -17.89
CA GLU A 475 -17.86 -22.31 -18.80
C GLU A 475 -16.89 -21.87 -19.91
N GLN A 476 -17.10 -20.70 -20.50
CA GLN A 476 -16.20 -20.11 -21.50
C GLN A 476 -14.76 -19.95 -20.96
N ILE A 477 -14.60 -19.53 -19.71
CA ILE A 477 -13.29 -19.25 -19.11
C ILE A 477 -12.60 -20.50 -18.57
N TYR A 478 -13.36 -21.40 -17.95
CA TYR A 478 -12.82 -22.56 -17.27
C TYR A 478 -12.95 -23.88 -18.08
N GLY A 479 -13.73 -23.90 -19.14
CA GLY A 479 -14.01 -25.12 -19.91
C GLY A 479 -14.88 -26.13 -19.15
N ILE A 480 -15.47 -25.74 -18.03
CA ILE A 480 -16.34 -26.56 -17.18
C ILE A 480 -17.62 -25.80 -16.86
N ARG A 481 -18.77 -26.49 -16.94
CA ARG A 481 -20.06 -25.86 -16.63
C ARG A 481 -20.35 -25.90 -15.15
N PRO A 482 -20.62 -24.75 -14.48
CA PRO A 482 -21.15 -24.75 -13.11
C PRO A 482 -22.62 -25.17 -13.12
N VAL A 483 -23.01 -25.97 -12.13
CA VAL A 483 -24.37 -26.50 -11.96
C VAL A 483 -24.82 -26.25 -10.52
N LEU A 484 -25.90 -25.49 -10.36
CA LEU A 484 -26.51 -25.27 -9.06
C LEU A 484 -27.47 -26.42 -8.72
N ARG A 485 -27.31 -26.99 -7.54
CA ARG A 485 -28.22 -27.96 -6.95
C ARG A 485 -28.68 -27.46 -5.60
N VAL A 486 -29.93 -27.75 -5.24
CA VAL A 486 -30.51 -27.32 -3.98
C VAL A 486 -30.66 -28.51 -3.07
N LYS A 487 -30.11 -28.43 -1.86
CA LYS A 487 -30.39 -29.32 -0.76
C LYS A 487 -31.36 -28.62 0.17
N ARG A 488 -32.66 -28.94 0.06
CA ARG A 488 -33.64 -28.47 1.04
C ARG A 488 -33.36 -29.20 2.34
N SER A 489 -33.01 -28.47 3.40
CA SER A 489 -33.00 -29.02 4.75
C SER A 489 -34.46 -29.02 5.21
N VAL A 490 -34.96 -30.18 5.58
CA VAL A 490 -36.31 -30.39 6.13
C VAL A 490 -36.34 -29.96 7.57
#